data_8fd35c981c7c607fed117d97f363b15c
#
_entry.id   8fd35c981c7c607fed117d97f363b15c
#
_cell.length_a   1.000
_cell.length_b   1.000
_cell.length_c   1.000
_cell.angle_alpha   90.00
_cell.angle_beta   90.00
_cell.angle_gamma   90.00
#
_symmetry.space_group_name_H-M   'P 1'
#
loop_
_entity.id
_entity.type
_entity.pdbx_description
1 polymer ?
#
loop_
_entity_poly.entity_id
_entity_poly.type
_entity_poly.pdbx_seq_one_letter_code
_entity_poly.pdbx_strand_id
1 'polypeptide(L)'
;MKVTKDEKNKDKALEQVLADIEKQFGAGAIMKLGDDDHMNVDVTSSGSITIDVALGVGGYPKGRIIEIYGPESSGKTTVALQAIAEVQKNGGRAAFIDAEHALDPIYAKNLGVNVNELLLSQPDTGEQALEICDALVKSDAVDIVVIDSVAALVPQAEIDGEMGDSHVGLQARLMSQALRKLSGTMNKTKTTAIFINQLREKVGVMFGNPETTPGGRALKFYSSIRLDVRRGEQIKVGDQIVGNKTNIKVVKNKVAPPFKTATVDIMYGEGISREGEIIDIASDLAIIDKSGAWYSYNGEKIGQGKENVKIFLKENPVLRDELEQKIREHYGFIEKTKDKKEKK
;
A
#
# COMPACT_ATOMS: atom_id res chain seq x y z
N MET A 1 4.19 -43.95 17.47
CA MET A 1 5.43 -44.36 16.77
C MET A 1 6.60 -44.21 17.74
N LYS A 2 7.47 -45.24 17.89
CA LYS A 2 8.66 -45.18 18.77
C LYS A 2 9.74 -44.39 18.00
N VAL A 3 10.13 -43.23 18.50
CA VAL A 3 11.24 -42.45 17.96
C VAL A 3 12.52 -43.29 18.02
N THR A 4 13.20 -43.47 16.91
CA THR A 4 14.42 -44.25 16.82
C THR A 4 15.61 -43.56 17.50
N LYS A 5 16.64 -44.33 17.89
CA LYS A 5 17.84 -43.81 18.55
C LYS A 5 18.58 -42.78 17.62
N ASP A 6 18.50 -43.00 16.32
CA ASP A 6 19.09 -42.13 15.31
C ASP A 6 18.32 -40.80 15.16
N GLU A 7 16.99 -40.79 15.27
CA GLU A 7 16.17 -39.56 15.29
C GLU A 7 16.51 -38.71 16.52
N LYS A 8 16.60 -39.30 17.70
CA LYS A 8 17.01 -38.57 18.93
C LYS A 8 18.41 -37.93 18.84
N ASN A 9 19.35 -38.61 18.16
CA ASN A 9 20.68 -38.06 17.96
C ASN A 9 20.68 -36.88 16.96
N LYS A 10 19.85 -36.94 15.90
CA LYS A 10 19.67 -35.86 14.95
C LYS A 10 19.00 -34.64 15.59
N ASP A 11 17.98 -34.85 16.43
CA ASP A 11 17.30 -33.78 17.15
C ASP A 11 18.28 -33.01 18.08
N LYS A 12 19.09 -33.75 18.86
CA LYS A 12 20.11 -33.13 19.72
C LYS A 12 21.18 -32.34 18.93
N ALA A 13 21.63 -32.88 17.80
CA ALA A 13 22.58 -32.22 16.95
C ALA A 13 21.97 -30.94 16.34
N LEU A 14 20.69 -30.98 15.97
CA LEU A 14 19.97 -29.81 15.47
C LEU A 14 19.80 -28.73 16.55
N GLU A 15 19.38 -29.12 17.77
CA GLU A 15 19.26 -28.18 18.90
C GLU A 15 20.59 -27.47 19.19
N GLN A 16 21.72 -28.20 19.15
CA GLN A 16 23.02 -27.61 19.37
C GLN A 16 23.41 -26.61 18.28
N VAL A 17 23.18 -26.96 17.00
CA VAL A 17 23.43 -26.05 15.87
C VAL A 17 22.54 -24.82 15.95
N LEU A 18 21.27 -24.94 16.33
CA LEU A 18 20.37 -23.80 16.49
C LEU A 18 20.88 -22.86 17.60
N ALA A 19 21.31 -23.40 18.76
CA ALA A 19 21.88 -22.61 19.83
C ALA A 19 23.17 -21.89 19.41
N ASP A 20 24.04 -22.55 18.65
CA ASP A 20 25.28 -21.96 18.12
C ASP A 20 24.99 -20.85 17.13
N ILE A 21 23.98 -20.98 16.27
CA ILE A 21 23.52 -19.96 15.33
C ILE A 21 23.00 -18.74 16.10
N GLU A 22 22.16 -18.94 17.11
CA GLU A 22 21.65 -17.83 17.93
C GLU A 22 22.74 -17.11 18.69
N LYS A 23 23.74 -17.86 19.20
CA LYS A 23 24.89 -17.28 19.88
C LYS A 23 25.79 -16.45 18.95
N GLN A 24 25.94 -16.89 17.70
CA GLN A 24 26.81 -16.25 16.72
C GLN A 24 26.13 -15.05 16.02
N PHE A 25 24.84 -15.16 15.72
CA PHE A 25 24.11 -14.22 14.87
C PHE A 25 23.01 -13.43 15.61
N GLY A 26 22.75 -13.75 16.87
CA GLY A 26 21.72 -13.12 17.70
C GLY A 26 20.41 -13.91 17.76
N ALA A 27 19.61 -13.62 18.77
CA ALA A 27 18.27 -14.22 18.93
C ALA A 27 17.39 -13.95 17.71
N GLY A 28 16.66 -14.98 17.25
CA GLY A 28 15.80 -14.87 16.06
C GLY A 28 16.53 -15.00 14.72
N ALA A 29 17.85 -15.31 14.71
CA ALA A 29 18.60 -15.56 13.48
C ALA A 29 18.06 -16.78 12.70
N ILE A 30 17.47 -17.73 13.40
CA ILE A 30 16.77 -18.88 12.84
C ILE A 30 15.52 -19.16 13.66
N MET A 31 14.41 -19.53 12.99
CA MET A 31 13.13 -19.78 13.63
C MET A 31 12.36 -20.85 12.85
N LYS A 32 11.40 -21.50 13.50
CA LYS A 32 10.47 -22.40 12.82
C LYS A 32 9.35 -21.57 12.20
N LEU A 33 9.04 -21.79 10.92
CA LEU A 33 8.01 -21.03 10.20
C LEU A 33 6.59 -21.18 10.80
N GLY A 34 6.35 -22.23 11.57
CA GLY A 34 5.04 -22.49 12.20
C GLY A 34 4.88 -21.90 13.59
N ASP A 35 5.85 -21.15 14.10
CA ASP A 35 5.69 -20.43 15.35
C ASP A 35 4.65 -19.31 15.17
N ASP A 36 3.65 -19.23 16.06
CA ASP A 36 2.42 -18.42 15.89
C ASP A 36 2.66 -16.94 15.62
N ASP A 37 3.74 -16.36 16.14
CA ASP A 37 4.11 -14.95 15.95
C ASP A 37 4.49 -14.59 14.50
N HIS A 38 4.75 -15.57 13.63
CA HIS A 38 5.19 -15.37 12.24
C HIS A 38 4.11 -15.66 11.19
N MET A 39 2.96 -16.19 11.62
CA MET A 39 1.83 -16.48 10.72
C MET A 39 1.03 -15.24 10.35
N ASN A 40 1.04 -14.19 11.18
CA ASN A 40 0.34 -12.94 10.95
C ASN A 40 1.28 -11.89 10.33
N VAL A 41 0.85 -11.33 9.20
CA VAL A 41 1.56 -10.24 8.53
C VAL A 41 1.11 -8.92 9.14
N ASP A 42 2.02 -8.20 9.81
CA ASP A 42 1.74 -6.83 10.24
C ASP A 42 1.47 -5.94 9.05
N VAL A 43 0.37 -5.22 9.06
CA VAL A 43 -0.05 -4.35 7.96
C VAL A 43 -0.40 -2.95 8.44
N THR A 44 -0.34 -2.01 7.51
CA THR A 44 -0.93 -0.68 7.63
C THR A 44 -2.02 -0.57 6.57
N SER A 45 -3.24 -0.15 6.94
CA SER A 45 -4.31 0.07 5.97
C SER A 45 -3.85 1.02 4.86
N SER A 46 -4.31 0.75 3.64
CA SER A 46 -4.08 1.64 2.49
C SER A 46 -4.89 2.94 2.55
N GLY A 47 -5.84 3.04 3.52
CA GLY A 47 -6.84 4.09 3.58
C GLY A 47 -8.08 3.82 2.71
N SER A 48 -8.09 2.72 1.96
CA SER A 48 -9.21 2.23 1.16
C SER A 48 -9.51 0.77 1.54
N ILE A 49 -10.73 0.52 2.01
CA ILE A 49 -11.12 -0.83 2.38
C ILE A 49 -11.17 -1.78 1.18
N THR A 50 -11.49 -1.26 0.00
CA THR A 50 -11.52 -2.03 -1.26
C THR A 50 -10.12 -2.49 -1.66
N ILE A 51 -9.10 -1.61 -1.51
CA ILE A 51 -7.69 -1.97 -1.74
C ILE A 51 -7.24 -2.98 -0.68
N ASP A 52 -7.56 -2.76 0.60
CA ASP A 52 -7.21 -3.66 1.70
C ASP A 52 -7.76 -5.08 1.47
N VAL A 53 -9.00 -5.20 0.99
CA VAL A 53 -9.62 -6.47 0.59
C VAL A 53 -8.93 -7.11 -0.61
N ALA A 54 -8.55 -6.31 -1.62
CA ALA A 54 -7.83 -6.82 -2.79
C ALA A 54 -6.41 -7.31 -2.42
N LEU A 55 -5.74 -6.66 -1.46
CA LEU A 55 -4.46 -7.07 -0.91
C LEU A 55 -4.54 -8.38 -0.11
N GLY A 56 -5.71 -8.70 0.45
CA GLY A 56 -6.01 -9.99 1.09
C GLY A 56 -5.48 -10.14 2.52
N VAL A 57 -4.74 -9.17 3.03
CA VAL A 57 -4.20 -9.13 4.41
C VAL A 57 -4.62 -7.89 5.19
N GLY A 58 -5.51 -7.06 4.61
CA GLY A 58 -6.07 -5.88 5.28
C GLY A 58 -5.22 -4.61 5.17
N GLY A 59 -4.20 -4.60 4.30
CA GLY A 59 -3.38 -3.41 4.08
C GLY A 59 -2.01 -3.70 3.47
N TYR A 60 -1.16 -2.70 3.48
CA TYR A 60 0.23 -2.81 3.06
C TYR A 60 1.07 -3.51 4.13
N PRO A 61 1.83 -4.57 3.79
CA PRO A 61 2.70 -5.25 4.74
C PRO A 61 3.83 -4.35 5.23
N LYS A 62 4.00 -4.24 6.54
CA LYS A 62 5.08 -3.46 7.16
C LYS A 62 6.44 -4.05 6.82
N GLY A 63 7.44 -3.18 6.72
CA GLY A 63 8.80 -3.59 6.42
C GLY A 63 9.02 -4.05 4.97
N ARG A 64 8.12 -3.68 4.05
CA ARG A 64 8.16 -4.14 2.65
C ARG A 64 8.16 -2.98 1.66
N ILE A 65 8.67 -3.29 0.47
CA ILE A 65 8.66 -2.39 -0.68
C ILE A 65 7.39 -2.64 -1.48
N ILE A 66 6.71 -1.55 -1.81
CA ILE A 66 5.48 -1.52 -2.62
C ILE A 66 5.75 -0.66 -3.83
N GLU A 67 5.37 -1.11 -5.02
CA GLU A 67 5.37 -0.31 -6.23
C GLU A 67 3.93 0.01 -6.64
N ILE A 68 3.63 1.30 -6.81
CA ILE A 68 2.37 1.80 -7.36
C ILE A 68 2.70 2.42 -8.71
N TYR A 69 2.19 1.86 -9.79
CA TYR A 69 2.50 2.34 -11.13
C TYR A 69 1.25 2.44 -12.00
N GLY A 70 1.34 3.24 -13.06
CA GLY A 70 0.24 3.45 -13.99
C GLY A 70 0.49 4.67 -14.88
N PRO A 71 -0.43 4.96 -15.81
CA PRO A 71 -0.39 6.16 -16.63
C PRO A 71 -0.39 7.43 -15.80
N GLU A 72 -0.07 8.53 -16.43
CA GLU A 72 -0.21 9.86 -15.84
C GLU A 72 -1.67 10.12 -15.43
N SER A 73 -1.86 10.88 -14.35
CA SER A 73 -3.18 11.25 -13.83
C SER A 73 -4.11 10.07 -13.51
N SER A 74 -3.56 8.87 -13.25
CA SER A 74 -4.35 7.68 -12.89
C SER A 74 -4.72 7.60 -11.40
N GLY A 75 -4.19 8.49 -10.54
CA GLY A 75 -4.47 8.51 -9.10
C GLY A 75 -3.40 7.83 -8.23
N LYS A 76 -2.20 7.57 -8.76
CA LYS A 76 -1.09 6.94 -8.01
C LYS A 76 -0.73 7.70 -6.73
N THR A 77 -0.49 9.00 -6.85
CA THR A 77 -0.16 9.87 -5.72
C THR A 77 -1.31 9.94 -4.71
N THR A 78 -2.57 9.95 -5.18
CA THR A 78 -3.75 9.89 -4.32
C THR A 78 -3.75 8.63 -3.45
N VAL A 79 -3.50 7.47 -4.05
CA VAL A 79 -3.43 6.18 -3.33
C VAL A 79 -2.30 6.18 -2.29
N ALA A 80 -1.14 6.75 -2.62
CA ALA A 80 -0.02 6.85 -1.69
C ALA A 80 -0.28 7.83 -0.54
N LEU A 81 -0.87 9.00 -0.82
CA LEU A 81 -1.22 10.00 0.19
C LEU A 81 -2.30 9.49 1.16
N GLN A 82 -3.24 8.68 0.69
CA GLN A 82 -4.23 8.01 1.55
C GLN A 82 -3.55 7.07 2.55
N ALA A 83 -2.55 6.32 2.13
CA ALA A 83 -1.77 5.47 3.03
C ALA A 83 -1.00 6.31 4.08
N ILE A 84 -0.44 7.46 3.70
CA ILE A 84 0.20 8.40 4.64
C ILE A 84 -0.82 8.89 5.67
N ALA A 85 -2.00 9.33 5.22
CA ALA A 85 -3.05 9.81 6.11
C ALA A 85 -3.47 8.75 7.14
N GLU A 86 -3.57 7.49 6.70
CA GLU A 86 -3.95 6.38 7.60
C GLU A 86 -2.83 6.03 8.59
N VAL A 87 -1.55 6.09 8.18
CA VAL A 87 -0.40 5.95 9.09
C VAL A 87 -0.42 7.03 10.17
N GLN A 88 -0.57 8.30 9.78
CA GLN A 88 -0.59 9.43 10.72
C GLN A 88 -1.79 9.37 11.67
N LYS A 89 -2.96 9.00 11.18
CA LYS A 89 -4.18 8.80 11.97
C LYS A 89 -3.99 7.77 13.09
N ASN A 90 -3.16 6.74 12.84
CA ASN A 90 -2.80 5.72 13.81
C ASN A 90 -1.56 6.08 14.66
N GLY A 91 -1.13 7.35 14.65
CA GLY A 91 -0.01 7.87 15.44
C GLY A 91 1.37 7.57 14.86
N GLY A 92 1.44 7.03 13.64
CA GLY A 92 2.69 6.76 12.94
C GLY A 92 3.25 8.01 12.26
N ARG A 93 4.53 7.93 11.87
CA ARG A 93 5.27 9.00 11.18
C ARG A 93 5.46 8.66 9.72
N ALA A 94 5.30 9.68 8.87
CA ALA A 94 5.39 9.55 7.43
C ALA A 94 6.40 10.53 6.83
N ALA A 95 7.08 10.09 5.77
CA ALA A 95 7.91 10.92 4.93
C ALA A 95 7.50 10.83 3.46
N PHE A 96 7.62 11.95 2.76
CA PHE A 96 7.36 12.05 1.33
C PHE A 96 8.59 12.64 0.63
N ILE A 97 9.17 11.89 -0.28
CA ILE A 97 10.30 12.31 -1.11
C ILE A 97 9.73 12.68 -2.48
N ASP A 98 9.59 13.98 -2.70
CA ASP A 98 8.98 14.57 -3.88
C ASP A 98 10.04 14.91 -4.93
N ALA A 99 10.42 13.92 -5.73
CA ALA A 99 11.40 14.10 -6.81
C ALA A 99 10.79 14.80 -8.05
N GLU A 100 9.48 14.91 -8.15
CA GLU A 100 8.78 15.64 -9.23
C GLU A 100 8.52 17.11 -8.86
N HIS A 101 8.72 17.50 -7.58
CA HIS A 101 8.41 18.84 -7.05
C HIS A 101 6.95 19.28 -7.29
N ALA A 102 6.02 18.34 -7.20
CA ALA A 102 4.64 18.51 -7.64
C ALA A 102 3.60 18.23 -6.52
N LEU A 103 4.04 18.02 -5.28
CA LEU A 103 3.12 17.79 -4.17
C LEU A 103 2.31 19.04 -3.84
N ASP A 104 0.99 18.93 -3.96
CA ASP A 104 0.04 19.96 -3.52
C ASP A 104 -0.33 19.72 -2.04
N PRO A 105 0.09 20.64 -1.13
CA PRO A 105 -0.20 20.49 0.29
C PRO A 105 -1.70 20.68 0.62
N ILE A 106 -2.44 21.43 -0.19
CA ILE A 106 -3.89 21.61 -0.01
C ILE A 106 -4.59 20.29 -0.33
N TYR A 107 -4.22 19.67 -1.45
CA TYR A 107 -4.76 18.36 -1.81
C TYR A 107 -4.41 17.29 -0.79
N ALA A 108 -3.14 17.23 -0.34
CA ALA A 108 -2.72 16.29 0.70
C ALA A 108 -3.55 16.46 1.99
N LYS A 109 -3.78 17.71 2.43
CA LYS A 109 -4.63 18.02 3.59
C LYS A 109 -6.08 17.55 3.39
N ASN A 110 -6.64 17.73 2.20
CA ASN A 110 -8.01 17.29 1.90
C ASN A 110 -8.15 15.76 1.97
N LEU A 111 -7.08 15.01 1.66
CA LEU A 111 -7.03 13.56 1.82
C LEU A 111 -6.85 13.11 3.28
N GLY A 112 -6.71 14.03 4.22
CA GLY A 112 -6.54 13.75 5.65
C GLY A 112 -5.07 13.69 6.10
N VAL A 113 -4.11 14.06 5.26
CA VAL A 113 -2.70 14.14 5.66
C VAL A 113 -2.49 15.32 6.63
N ASN A 114 -1.86 15.06 7.76
CA ASN A 114 -1.36 16.11 8.63
C ASN A 114 -0.07 16.69 8.03
N VAL A 115 -0.24 17.74 7.23
CA VAL A 115 0.87 18.40 6.49
C VAL A 115 1.91 19.03 7.42
N ASN A 116 1.54 19.35 8.67
CA ASN A 116 2.47 19.95 9.64
C ASN A 116 3.45 18.90 10.21
N GLU A 117 3.10 17.63 10.15
CA GLU A 117 3.93 16.53 10.66
C GLU A 117 4.50 15.64 9.52
N LEU A 118 4.13 15.90 8.29
CA LEU A 118 4.69 15.19 7.15
C LEU A 118 6.12 15.66 6.88
N LEU A 119 7.08 14.74 6.93
CA LEU A 119 8.45 15.02 6.54
C LEU A 119 8.51 15.09 5.01
N LEU A 120 8.79 16.27 4.46
CA LEU A 120 8.92 16.48 3.03
C LEU A 120 10.39 16.69 2.65
N SER A 121 10.84 16.00 1.62
CA SER A 121 12.14 16.21 0.98
C SER A 121 11.97 16.38 -0.52
N GLN A 122 12.67 17.35 -1.09
CA GLN A 122 12.69 17.64 -2.54
C GLN A 122 14.14 17.57 -3.04
N PRO A 123 14.64 16.36 -3.32
CA PRO A 123 16.02 16.14 -3.70
C PRO A 123 16.32 16.55 -5.15
N ASP A 124 17.53 17.01 -5.41
CA ASP A 124 17.98 17.38 -6.75
C ASP A 124 18.41 16.18 -7.59
N THR A 125 18.82 15.08 -6.96
CA THR A 125 19.35 13.87 -7.64
C THR A 125 18.73 12.60 -7.12
N GLY A 126 18.77 11.53 -7.91
CA GLY A 126 18.32 10.21 -7.53
C GLY A 126 19.13 9.61 -6.37
N GLU A 127 20.44 9.87 -6.33
CA GLU A 127 21.33 9.47 -5.23
C GLU A 127 20.88 10.10 -3.92
N GLN A 128 20.66 11.42 -3.92
CA GLN A 128 20.23 12.16 -2.73
C GLN A 128 18.85 11.65 -2.24
N ALA A 129 17.90 11.45 -3.14
CA ALA A 129 16.58 10.90 -2.80
C ALA A 129 16.68 9.55 -2.09
N LEU A 130 17.48 8.63 -2.62
CA LEU A 130 17.61 7.28 -2.11
C LEU A 130 18.47 7.20 -0.85
N GLU A 131 19.45 8.10 -0.67
CA GLU A 131 20.22 8.24 0.57
C GLU A 131 19.36 8.81 1.71
N ILE A 132 18.51 9.79 1.44
CA ILE A 132 17.55 10.32 2.41
C ILE A 132 16.57 9.21 2.81
N CYS A 133 16.05 8.45 1.85
CA CYS A 133 15.21 7.29 2.13
C CYS A 133 15.93 6.26 3.03
N ASP A 134 17.16 5.91 2.70
CA ASP A 134 17.99 4.97 3.49
C ASP A 134 18.22 5.46 4.93
N ALA A 135 18.51 6.76 5.10
CA ALA A 135 18.70 7.38 6.41
C ALA A 135 17.40 7.34 7.24
N LEU A 136 16.26 7.69 6.64
CA LEU A 136 14.95 7.64 7.31
C LEU A 136 14.59 6.22 7.73
N VAL A 137 14.77 5.23 6.85
CA VAL A 137 14.53 3.83 7.16
C VAL A 137 15.45 3.32 8.28
N LYS A 138 16.74 3.67 8.25
CA LYS A 138 17.70 3.27 9.29
C LYS A 138 17.44 3.89 10.65
N SER A 139 16.80 5.04 10.68
CA SER A 139 16.49 5.74 11.95
C SER A 139 15.48 4.98 12.81
N ASP A 140 14.72 4.04 12.23
CA ASP A 140 13.60 3.32 12.87
C ASP A 140 12.52 4.26 13.45
N ALA A 141 12.50 5.51 12.96
CA ALA A 141 11.60 6.55 13.47
C ALA A 141 10.44 6.87 12.52
N VAL A 142 10.39 6.21 11.35
CA VAL A 142 9.39 6.46 10.29
C VAL A 142 8.71 5.17 9.89
N ASP A 143 7.38 5.16 9.89
CA ASP A 143 6.57 3.97 9.57
C ASP A 143 6.37 3.79 8.06
N ILE A 144 6.30 4.90 7.32
CA ILE A 144 6.10 4.91 5.87
C ILE A 144 6.95 5.99 5.19
N VAL A 145 7.58 5.64 4.08
CA VAL A 145 8.27 6.57 3.17
C VAL A 145 7.68 6.41 1.77
N VAL A 146 7.26 7.50 1.16
CA VAL A 146 6.79 7.54 -0.23
C VAL A 146 7.82 8.25 -1.08
N ILE A 147 8.16 7.69 -2.25
CA ILE A 147 9.02 8.31 -3.27
C ILE A 147 8.17 8.55 -4.51
N ASP A 148 7.98 9.80 -4.90
CA ASP A 148 7.21 10.22 -6.09
C ASP A 148 8.06 11.12 -7.00
N SER A 149 8.53 10.61 -8.12
CA SER A 149 8.42 9.26 -8.64
C SER A 149 9.79 8.69 -9.03
N VAL A 150 9.85 7.35 -9.21
CA VAL A 150 11.07 6.68 -9.71
C VAL A 150 11.52 7.24 -11.04
N ALA A 151 10.58 7.68 -11.89
CA ALA A 151 10.89 8.27 -13.19
C ALA A 151 11.71 9.57 -13.09
N ALA A 152 11.57 10.30 -11.99
CA ALA A 152 12.26 11.56 -11.71
C ALA A 152 13.59 11.38 -10.95
N LEU A 153 13.96 10.16 -10.57
CA LEU A 153 15.24 9.88 -9.93
C LEU A 153 16.37 9.88 -10.95
N VAL A 154 16.83 11.07 -11.33
CA VAL A 154 17.91 11.27 -12.28
C VAL A 154 19.25 11.09 -11.56
N PRO A 155 20.17 10.23 -12.05
CA PRO A 155 21.50 10.09 -11.50
C PRO A 155 22.33 11.38 -11.62
N GLN A 156 23.16 11.70 -10.64
CA GLN A 156 24.02 12.88 -10.63
C GLN A 156 24.87 12.97 -11.90
N ALA A 157 25.44 11.84 -12.33
CA ALA A 157 26.27 11.78 -13.55
C ALA A 157 25.51 12.13 -14.84
N GLU A 158 24.19 11.97 -14.85
CA GLU A 158 23.33 12.38 -15.97
C GLU A 158 23.06 13.88 -15.93
N ILE A 159 22.93 14.47 -14.73
CA ILE A 159 22.76 15.91 -14.52
C ILE A 159 24.02 16.68 -14.89
N ASP A 160 25.19 16.14 -14.54
CA ASP A 160 26.50 16.75 -14.85
C ASP A 160 26.95 16.59 -16.30
N GLY A 161 26.26 15.70 -17.07
CA GLY A 161 26.55 15.44 -18.47
C GLY A 161 26.06 16.53 -19.41
N GLU A 162 26.53 16.49 -20.66
CA GLU A 162 26.06 17.42 -21.69
C GLU A 162 24.71 16.96 -22.29
N MET A 163 23.93 17.91 -22.81
CA MET A 163 22.67 17.61 -23.49
C MET A 163 22.93 16.72 -24.72
N GLY A 164 22.35 15.49 -24.68
CA GLY A 164 22.51 14.49 -25.75
C GLY A 164 23.43 13.34 -25.40
N ASP A 165 24.13 13.39 -24.26
CA ASP A 165 24.92 12.28 -23.77
C ASP A 165 24.07 11.06 -23.47
N SER A 166 24.62 9.88 -23.76
CA SER A 166 23.93 8.61 -23.49
C SER A 166 24.30 8.04 -22.14
N HIS A 167 23.36 8.06 -21.21
CA HIS A 167 23.53 7.55 -19.83
C HIS A 167 22.78 6.23 -19.61
N VAL A 168 22.85 5.32 -20.57
CA VAL A 168 22.10 4.05 -20.56
C VAL A 168 22.38 3.24 -19.29
N GLY A 169 21.31 2.96 -18.54
CA GLY A 169 21.34 2.02 -17.41
C GLY A 169 21.84 2.60 -16.08
N LEU A 170 22.22 3.87 -15.97
CA LEU A 170 22.68 4.48 -14.71
C LEU A 170 21.56 4.44 -13.66
N GLN A 171 20.35 4.89 -14.01
CA GLN A 171 19.19 4.83 -13.11
C GLN A 171 18.88 3.40 -12.65
N ALA A 172 18.97 2.42 -13.54
CA ALA A 172 18.73 1.01 -13.20
C ALA A 172 19.78 0.46 -12.22
N ARG A 173 21.05 0.88 -12.34
CA ARG A 173 22.12 0.52 -11.39
C ARG A 173 21.89 1.16 -10.05
N LEU A 174 21.58 2.45 -10.02
CA LEU A 174 21.26 3.21 -8.81
C LEU A 174 20.10 2.56 -8.04
N MET A 175 18.98 2.28 -8.71
CA MET A 175 17.83 1.58 -8.13
C MET A 175 18.20 0.19 -7.61
N SER A 176 19.00 -0.58 -8.36
CA SER A 176 19.42 -1.92 -7.91
C SER A 176 20.27 -1.88 -6.65
N GLN A 177 21.16 -0.90 -6.53
CA GLN A 177 22.02 -0.70 -5.36
C GLN A 177 21.19 -0.27 -4.14
N ALA A 178 20.32 0.72 -4.31
CA ALA A 178 19.48 1.25 -3.24
C ALA A 178 18.51 0.20 -2.69
N LEU A 179 17.77 -0.50 -3.57
CA LEU A 179 16.80 -1.51 -3.16
C LEU A 179 17.44 -2.69 -2.43
N ARG A 180 18.70 -3.04 -2.78
CA ARG A 180 19.47 -4.06 -2.08
C ARG A 180 19.78 -3.66 -0.64
N LYS A 181 20.15 -2.39 -0.41
CA LYS A 181 20.38 -1.85 0.94
C LYS A 181 19.08 -1.75 1.73
N LEU A 182 18.06 -1.12 1.14
CA LEU A 182 16.78 -0.84 1.80
C LEU A 182 16.06 -2.11 2.23
N SER A 183 16.01 -3.15 1.39
CA SER A 183 15.21 -4.35 1.67
C SER A 183 15.61 -5.06 2.96
N GLY A 184 16.90 -5.11 3.29
CA GLY A 184 17.40 -5.72 4.51
C GLY A 184 17.09 -4.91 5.78
N THR A 185 17.22 -3.59 5.68
CA THR A 185 16.97 -2.67 6.81
C THR A 185 15.47 -2.56 7.10
N MET A 186 14.65 -2.38 6.07
CA MET A 186 13.20 -2.23 6.21
C MET A 186 12.54 -3.40 6.92
N ASN A 187 12.99 -4.63 6.65
CA ASN A 187 12.46 -5.81 7.34
C ASN A 187 12.69 -5.76 8.86
N LYS A 188 13.77 -5.12 9.30
CA LYS A 188 14.10 -4.95 10.73
C LYS A 188 13.33 -3.79 11.37
N THR A 189 13.30 -2.63 10.70
CA THR A 189 12.64 -1.40 11.19
C THR A 189 11.13 -1.38 10.95
N LYS A 190 10.60 -2.36 10.22
CA LYS A 190 9.17 -2.40 9.85
C LYS A 190 8.67 -1.19 9.06
N THR A 191 9.56 -0.34 8.57
CA THR A 191 9.23 0.80 7.71
C THR A 191 8.75 0.32 6.35
N THR A 192 7.61 0.80 5.88
CA THR A 192 7.07 0.52 4.54
C THR A 192 7.57 1.58 3.56
N ALA A 193 8.11 1.19 2.39
CA ALA A 193 8.44 2.12 1.33
C ALA A 193 7.51 1.94 0.13
N ILE A 194 6.86 3.02 -0.30
CA ILE A 194 6.05 3.09 -1.51
C ILE A 194 6.83 3.84 -2.58
N PHE A 195 7.09 3.16 -3.69
CA PHE A 195 7.68 3.74 -4.88
C PHE A 195 6.58 3.97 -5.92
N ILE A 196 6.30 5.22 -6.23
CA ILE A 196 5.42 5.60 -7.33
C ILE A 196 6.22 5.54 -8.62
N ASN A 197 5.63 4.95 -9.67
CA ASN A 197 6.31 4.81 -10.95
C ASN A 197 5.36 5.15 -12.11
N GLN A 198 5.94 5.67 -13.18
CA GLN A 198 5.22 5.96 -14.41
C GLN A 198 5.28 4.77 -15.36
N LEU A 199 4.40 4.72 -16.34
CA LEU A 199 4.48 3.81 -17.47
C LEU A 199 5.17 4.49 -18.65
N ARG A 200 5.98 3.70 -19.36
CA ARG A 200 6.59 4.06 -20.64
C ARG A 200 6.29 2.94 -21.64
N GLU A 201 6.27 3.28 -22.90
CA GLU A 201 6.13 2.30 -23.96
C GLU A 201 7.50 2.01 -24.59
N LYS A 202 7.77 0.74 -24.80
CA LYS A 202 8.95 0.30 -25.54
C LYS A 202 8.70 0.44 -27.03
N VAL A 203 9.54 1.23 -27.69
CA VAL A 203 9.49 1.38 -29.13
C VAL A 203 9.86 0.05 -29.81
N GLY A 204 9.12 -0.35 -30.86
CA GLY A 204 9.43 -1.50 -31.69
C GLY A 204 8.92 -2.86 -31.18
N VAL A 205 8.12 -2.90 -30.11
CA VAL A 205 7.46 -4.14 -29.65
C VAL A 205 6.19 -4.37 -30.47
N MET A 206 6.28 -5.27 -31.47
CA MET A 206 5.12 -5.63 -32.32
C MET A 206 4.20 -6.69 -31.69
N PHE A 207 4.71 -7.50 -30.75
CA PHE A 207 3.95 -8.56 -30.06
C PHE A 207 4.20 -8.53 -28.55
N GLY A 208 3.15 -8.76 -27.76
CA GLY A 208 3.20 -8.74 -26.31
C GLY A 208 2.87 -7.36 -25.72
N ASN A 209 3.15 -7.18 -24.43
CA ASN A 209 2.88 -5.91 -23.73
C ASN A 209 4.07 -4.94 -23.90
N PRO A 210 3.90 -3.81 -24.60
CA PRO A 210 4.95 -2.80 -24.77
C PRO A 210 5.22 -2.00 -23.50
N GLU A 211 4.29 -1.99 -22.54
CA GLU A 211 4.40 -1.18 -21.34
C GLU A 211 5.55 -1.62 -20.44
N THR A 212 6.28 -0.65 -19.93
CA THR A 212 7.38 -0.86 -18.99
C THR A 212 7.45 0.30 -17.99
N THR A 213 8.11 0.05 -16.86
CA THR A 213 8.37 1.08 -15.84
C THR A 213 9.84 1.49 -15.86
N PRO A 214 10.19 2.79 -15.69
CA PRO A 214 11.56 3.27 -15.47
C PRO A 214 12.25 2.61 -14.25
N GLY A 215 13.57 2.82 -14.12
CA GLY A 215 14.35 2.28 -13.01
C GLY A 215 14.78 0.81 -13.17
N GLY A 216 14.60 0.23 -14.35
CA GLY A 216 15.03 -1.14 -14.67
C GLY A 216 14.14 -2.23 -14.09
N ARG A 217 14.74 -3.41 -13.80
CA ARG A 217 14.01 -4.57 -13.30
C ARG A 217 14.04 -4.72 -11.78
N ALA A 218 14.90 -3.98 -11.07
CA ALA A 218 15.15 -4.19 -9.64
C ALA A 218 13.87 -4.05 -8.82
N LEU A 219 13.09 -2.99 -9.03
CA LEU A 219 11.85 -2.76 -8.30
C LEU A 219 10.83 -3.89 -8.49
N LYS A 220 10.74 -4.47 -9.70
CA LYS A 220 9.88 -5.63 -9.98
C LYS A 220 10.23 -6.86 -9.14
N PHE A 221 11.52 -7.03 -8.79
CA PHE A 221 11.98 -8.15 -7.96
C PHE A 221 11.85 -7.85 -6.47
N TYR A 222 12.29 -6.67 -6.03
CA TYR A 222 12.32 -6.31 -4.62
C TYR A 222 10.95 -6.00 -4.03
N SER A 223 10.02 -5.44 -4.80
CA SER A 223 8.67 -5.16 -4.32
C SER A 223 7.96 -6.45 -3.86
N SER A 224 7.29 -6.38 -2.72
CA SER A 224 6.39 -7.42 -2.23
C SER A 224 5.00 -7.30 -2.83
N ILE A 225 4.56 -6.07 -3.09
CA ILE A 225 3.30 -5.73 -3.74
C ILE A 225 3.57 -4.82 -4.93
N ARG A 226 2.83 -5.03 -6.01
CA ARG A 226 2.80 -4.13 -7.18
C ARG A 226 1.35 -3.87 -7.56
N LEU A 227 1.00 -2.60 -7.61
CA LEU A 227 -0.33 -2.12 -7.97
C LEU A 227 -0.27 -1.42 -9.33
N ASP A 228 -1.08 -1.89 -10.27
CA ASP A 228 -1.32 -1.23 -11.57
C ASP A 228 -2.58 -0.38 -11.42
N VAL A 229 -2.42 0.94 -11.47
CA VAL A 229 -3.48 1.93 -11.25
C VAL A 229 -3.92 2.50 -12.59
N ARG A 230 -5.18 2.26 -12.96
CA ARG A 230 -5.74 2.68 -14.25
C ARG A 230 -7.00 3.51 -14.04
N ARG A 231 -7.03 4.69 -14.64
CA ARG A 231 -8.22 5.50 -14.71
C ARG A 231 -9.30 4.80 -15.55
N GLY A 232 -10.52 4.75 -15.02
CA GLY A 232 -11.70 4.18 -15.69
C GLY A 232 -12.70 5.26 -16.10
N GLU A 233 -13.98 4.96 -15.90
CA GLU A 233 -15.09 5.83 -16.27
C GLU A 233 -15.12 7.10 -15.42
N GLN A 234 -15.61 8.19 -16.04
CA GLN A 234 -15.85 9.45 -15.35
C GLN A 234 -17.09 9.38 -14.46
N ILE A 235 -17.00 9.94 -13.27
CA ILE A 235 -18.13 10.12 -12.37
C ILE A 235 -18.70 11.53 -12.62
N LYS A 236 -19.99 11.60 -12.90
CA LYS A 236 -20.69 12.86 -13.21
C LYS A 236 -21.83 13.09 -12.23
N VAL A 237 -22.01 14.34 -11.83
CA VAL A 237 -23.19 14.84 -11.12
C VAL A 237 -23.82 15.92 -12.01
N GLY A 238 -24.96 15.60 -12.62
CA GLY A 238 -25.49 16.38 -13.72
C GLY A 238 -24.51 16.38 -14.91
N ASP A 239 -24.14 17.57 -15.38
CA ASP A 239 -23.18 17.74 -16.50
C ASP A 239 -21.72 17.88 -16.01
N GLN A 240 -21.48 17.97 -14.70
CA GLN A 240 -20.15 18.18 -14.15
C GLN A 240 -19.44 16.86 -13.88
N ILE A 241 -18.17 16.75 -14.30
CA ILE A 241 -17.30 15.63 -13.96
C ILE A 241 -16.72 15.91 -12.58
N VAL A 242 -17.05 15.07 -11.60
CA VAL A 242 -16.64 15.23 -10.20
C VAL A 242 -15.59 14.22 -9.74
N GLY A 243 -15.28 13.24 -10.57
CA GLY A 243 -14.30 12.20 -10.23
C GLY A 243 -14.15 11.16 -11.33
N ASN A 244 -13.43 10.09 -10.99
CA ASN A 244 -13.27 8.92 -11.86
C ASN A 244 -13.34 7.63 -11.05
N LYS A 245 -13.90 6.61 -11.64
CA LYS A 245 -13.63 5.23 -11.22
C LYS A 245 -12.20 4.89 -11.56
N THR A 246 -11.50 4.29 -10.64
CA THR A 246 -10.11 3.90 -10.81
C THR A 246 -9.97 2.41 -10.50
N ASN A 247 -9.39 1.67 -11.45
CA ASN A 247 -9.12 0.25 -11.30
C ASN A 247 -7.68 0.06 -10.80
N ILE A 248 -7.53 -0.63 -9.68
CA ILE A 248 -6.26 -0.91 -9.03
C ILE A 248 -6.07 -2.42 -9.01
N LYS A 249 -5.23 -2.92 -9.91
CA LYS A 249 -4.95 -4.35 -10.03
C LYS A 249 -3.71 -4.72 -9.23
N VAL A 250 -3.85 -5.70 -8.35
CA VAL A 250 -2.73 -6.30 -7.61
C VAL A 250 -2.00 -7.28 -8.53
N VAL A 251 -0.98 -6.82 -9.25
CA VAL A 251 -0.27 -7.65 -10.24
C VAL A 251 0.82 -8.52 -9.63
N LYS A 252 1.27 -8.19 -8.42
CA LYS A 252 2.19 -8.98 -7.63
C LYS A 252 1.82 -8.86 -6.15
N ASN A 253 1.82 -9.99 -5.45
CA ASN A 253 1.60 -10.05 -4.02
C ASN A 253 2.39 -11.24 -3.44
N LYS A 254 3.25 -10.97 -2.45
CA LYS A 254 4.04 -12.00 -1.77
C LYS A 254 3.42 -12.45 -0.43
N VAL A 255 2.33 -11.81 0.00
CA VAL A 255 1.69 -12.08 1.30
C VAL A 255 0.28 -12.65 1.18
N ALA A 256 -0.31 -12.63 -0.02
CA ALA A 256 -1.61 -13.23 -0.34
C ALA A 256 -1.69 -13.56 -1.84
N PRO A 257 -2.72 -14.29 -2.32
CA PRO A 257 -2.93 -14.55 -3.75
C PRO A 257 -3.07 -13.24 -4.54
N PRO A 258 -2.29 -13.05 -5.63
CA PRO A 258 -2.35 -11.86 -6.48
C PRO A 258 -3.55 -11.86 -7.44
N PHE A 259 -3.57 -10.84 -8.31
CA PHE A 259 -4.48 -10.63 -9.45
C PHE A 259 -5.90 -10.20 -9.10
N LYS A 260 -6.18 -9.88 -7.84
CA LYS A 260 -7.43 -9.21 -7.47
C LYS A 260 -7.39 -7.75 -7.97
N THR A 261 -8.58 -7.22 -8.25
CA THR A 261 -8.75 -5.82 -8.68
C THR A 261 -9.65 -5.11 -7.68
N ALA A 262 -9.22 -3.96 -7.20
CA ALA A 262 -10.02 -3.01 -6.47
C ALA A 262 -10.51 -1.93 -7.44
N THR A 263 -11.81 -1.64 -7.45
CA THR A 263 -12.37 -0.49 -8.17
C THR A 263 -12.84 0.53 -7.15
N VAL A 264 -12.26 1.72 -7.19
CA VAL A 264 -12.54 2.80 -6.25
C VAL A 264 -12.99 4.05 -6.97
N ASP A 265 -13.84 4.85 -6.32
CA ASP A 265 -14.24 6.16 -6.81
C ASP A 265 -13.27 7.21 -6.27
N ILE A 266 -12.44 7.81 -7.14
CA ILE A 266 -11.58 8.95 -6.77
C ILE A 266 -12.31 10.24 -7.13
N MET A 267 -12.72 10.99 -6.10
CA MET A 267 -13.39 12.26 -6.21
C MET A 267 -12.37 13.40 -6.29
N TYR A 268 -12.57 14.34 -7.18
CA TYR A 268 -11.64 15.48 -7.34
C TYR A 268 -11.64 16.37 -6.10
N GLY A 269 -10.45 16.62 -5.57
CA GLY A 269 -10.25 17.41 -4.36
C GLY A 269 -10.53 16.68 -3.05
N GLU A 270 -11.16 15.49 -3.06
CA GLU A 270 -11.54 14.72 -1.86
C GLU A 270 -10.80 13.38 -1.73
N GLY A 271 -10.29 12.82 -2.85
CA GLY A 271 -9.64 11.50 -2.87
C GLY A 271 -10.61 10.33 -3.00
N ILE A 272 -10.25 9.17 -2.44
CA ILE A 272 -11.07 7.95 -2.51
C ILE A 272 -12.31 8.11 -1.65
N SER A 273 -13.48 7.81 -2.23
CA SER A 273 -14.79 7.91 -1.56
C SER A 273 -14.99 6.77 -0.57
N ARG A 274 -14.61 7.00 0.71
CA ARG A 274 -14.72 6.01 1.79
C ARG A 274 -16.15 5.49 1.97
N GLU A 275 -17.13 6.41 1.99
CA GLU A 275 -18.55 6.05 2.12
C GLU A 275 -19.02 5.22 0.91
N GLY A 276 -18.56 5.57 -0.28
CA GLY A 276 -18.85 4.82 -1.51
C GLY A 276 -18.39 3.38 -1.45
N GLU A 277 -17.17 3.13 -0.96
CA GLU A 277 -16.62 1.79 -0.77
C GLU A 277 -17.39 0.98 0.27
N ILE A 278 -17.71 1.60 1.42
CA ILE A 278 -18.48 0.96 2.50
C ILE A 278 -19.85 0.52 1.98
N ILE A 279 -20.56 1.39 1.24
CA ILE A 279 -21.89 1.07 0.69
C ILE A 279 -21.80 -0.11 -0.28
N ASP A 280 -20.85 -0.11 -1.20
CA ASP A 280 -20.70 -1.17 -2.19
C ASP A 280 -20.39 -2.51 -1.52
N ILE A 281 -19.36 -2.57 -0.67
CA ILE A 281 -18.97 -3.80 0.00
C ILE A 281 -20.04 -4.28 0.99
N ALA A 282 -20.63 -3.38 1.79
CA ALA A 282 -21.66 -3.76 2.75
C ALA A 282 -22.93 -4.28 2.05
N SER A 283 -23.26 -3.75 0.85
CA SER A 283 -24.37 -4.27 0.03
C SER A 283 -24.05 -5.64 -0.54
N ASP A 284 -22.82 -5.85 -1.05
CA ASP A 284 -22.37 -7.13 -1.59
C ASP A 284 -22.34 -8.23 -0.51
N LEU A 285 -22.01 -7.86 0.73
CA LEU A 285 -21.99 -8.76 1.89
C LEU A 285 -23.36 -8.91 2.57
N ALA A 286 -24.41 -8.27 2.05
CA ALA A 286 -25.73 -8.22 2.69
C ALA A 286 -25.71 -7.72 4.14
N ILE A 287 -24.75 -6.86 4.49
CA ILE A 287 -24.72 -6.10 5.74
C ILE A 287 -25.71 -4.94 5.66
N ILE A 288 -25.81 -4.30 4.48
CA ILE A 288 -26.82 -3.32 4.10
C ILE A 288 -27.78 -4.00 3.13
N ASP A 289 -29.07 -3.92 3.40
CA ASP A 289 -30.10 -4.41 2.49
C ASP A 289 -30.34 -3.40 1.38
N LYS A 290 -30.33 -3.87 0.13
CA LYS A 290 -30.66 -3.07 -1.05
C LYS A 290 -31.90 -3.61 -1.75
N SER A 291 -32.96 -2.81 -1.78
CA SER A 291 -34.20 -3.12 -2.47
C SER A 291 -34.52 -2.03 -3.51
N GLY A 292 -34.27 -2.34 -4.78
CA GLY A 292 -34.33 -1.36 -5.86
C GLY A 292 -33.38 -0.20 -5.63
N ALA A 293 -33.88 1.02 -5.50
CA ALA A 293 -33.07 2.20 -5.21
C ALA A 293 -32.89 2.47 -3.69
N TRP A 294 -33.59 1.74 -2.84
CA TRP A 294 -33.55 1.96 -1.39
C TRP A 294 -32.48 1.12 -0.70
N TYR A 295 -31.82 1.75 0.25
CA TYR A 295 -30.85 1.11 1.13
C TYR A 295 -31.39 1.14 2.57
N SER A 296 -31.23 0.03 3.29
CA SER A 296 -31.64 -0.09 4.69
C SER A 296 -30.61 -0.85 5.51
N TYR A 297 -30.54 -0.51 6.79
CA TYR A 297 -29.67 -1.16 7.74
C TYR A 297 -30.47 -1.46 9.03
N ASN A 298 -30.42 -2.71 9.51
CA ASN A 298 -31.22 -3.17 10.67
C ASN A 298 -32.73 -2.86 10.54
N GLY A 299 -33.28 -2.88 9.31
CA GLY A 299 -34.67 -2.57 9.03
C GLY A 299 -35.00 -1.09 8.89
N GLU A 300 -34.07 -0.18 9.17
CA GLU A 300 -34.24 1.27 9.02
C GLU A 300 -33.70 1.72 7.65
N LYS A 301 -34.47 2.59 6.97
CA LYS A 301 -34.05 3.18 5.70
C LYS A 301 -32.97 4.21 5.90
N ILE A 302 -31.82 4.05 5.23
CA ILE A 302 -30.67 4.95 5.31
C ILE A 302 -30.53 5.87 4.09
N GLY A 303 -31.30 5.62 3.01
CA GLY A 303 -31.37 6.53 1.88
C GLY A 303 -31.91 5.88 0.60
N GLN A 304 -32.29 6.72 -0.35
CA GLN A 304 -32.67 6.33 -1.70
C GLN A 304 -31.59 6.78 -2.70
N GLY A 305 -30.96 5.82 -3.36
CA GLY A 305 -29.81 6.04 -4.24
C GLY A 305 -28.49 6.16 -3.47
N LYS A 306 -27.39 5.71 -4.12
CA LYS A 306 -26.06 5.64 -3.52
C LYS A 306 -25.56 7.00 -2.99
N GLU A 307 -25.81 8.08 -3.75
CA GLU A 307 -25.32 9.41 -3.37
C GLU A 307 -25.99 9.94 -2.08
N ASN A 308 -27.29 9.71 -1.91
CA ASN A 308 -27.97 10.10 -0.66
C ASN A 308 -27.46 9.28 0.54
N VAL A 309 -27.14 8.00 0.32
CA VAL A 309 -26.55 7.16 1.38
C VAL A 309 -25.14 7.60 1.72
N LYS A 310 -24.32 8.05 0.75
CA LYS A 310 -23.00 8.64 1.01
C LYS A 310 -23.12 9.87 1.91
N ILE A 311 -24.05 10.78 1.61
CA ILE A 311 -24.32 11.97 2.43
C ILE A 311 -24.74 11.55 3.83
N PHE A 312 -25.69 10.62 3.94
CA PHE A 312 -26.14 10.11 5.22
C PHE A 312 -25.01 9.52 6.07
N LEU A 313 -24.10 8.73 5.48
CA LEU A 313 -22.96 8.15 6.19
C LEU A 313 -21.90 9.21 6.58
N LYS A 314 -21.72 10.26 5.78
CA LYS A 314 -20.86 11.41 6.15
C LYS A 314 -21.41 12.14 7.39
N GLU A 315 -22.73 12.29 7.49
CA GLU A 315 -23.42 12.92 8.63
C GLU A 315 -23.52 11.98 9.85
N ASN A 316 -23.40 10.68 9.66
CA ASN A 316 -23.51 9.64 10.69
C ASN A 316 -22.22 8.82 10.82
N PRO A 317 -21.11 9.41 11.31
CA PRO A 317 -19.79 8.75 11.34
C PRO A 317 -19.77 7.49 12.23
N VAL A 318 -20.58 7.42 13.28
CA VAL A 318 -20.69 6.24 14.15
C VAL A 318 -21.21 5.04 13.37
N LEU A 319 -22.27 5.22 12.58
CA LEU A 319 -22.79 4.15 11.73
C LEU A 319 -21.80 3.76 10.61
N ARG A 320 -21.18 4.76 10.00
CA ARG A 320 -20.15 4.52 8.98
C ARG A 320 -19.02 3.63 9.51
N ASP A 321 -18.50 3.97 10.69
CA ASP A 321 -17.38 3.24 11.30
C ASP A 321 -17.83 1.84 11.78
N GLU A 322 -19.08 1.68 12.24
CA GLU A 322 -19.68 0.36 12.55
C GLU A 322 -19.76 -0.55 11.31
N LEU A 323 -20.22 0.00 10.19
CA LEU A 323 -20.31 -0.75 8.93
C LEU A 323 -18.92 -1.17 8.44
N GLU A 324 -17.94 -0.26 8.49
CA GLU A 324 -16.56 -0.57 8.14
C GLU A 324 -15.98 -1.65 9.04
N GLN A 325 -16.21 -1.59 10.34
CA GLN A 325 -15.79 -2.60 11.30
C GLN A 325 -16.35 -3.97 10.92
N LYS A 326 -17.65 -4.07 10.63
CA LYS A 326 -18.30 -5.33 10.22
C LYS A 326 -17.70 -5.89 8.94
N ILE A 327 -17.35 -5.03 7.98
CA ILE A 327 -16.66 -5.45 6.76
C ILE A 327 -15.28 -6.02 7.11
N ARG A 328 -14.49 -5.32 7.95
CA ARG A 328 -13.15 -5.77 8.36
C ARG A 328 -13.20 -7.09 9.15
N GLU A 329 -14.21 -7.27 10.01
CA GLU A 329 -14.47 -8.53 10.73
C GLU A 329 -14.84 -9.67 9.78
N HIS A 330 -15.64 -9.39 8.73
CA HIS A 330 -16.03 -10.38 7.73
C HIS A 330 -14.81 -10.93 6.98
N TYR A 331 -13.87 -10.06 6.61
CA TYR A 331 -12.63 -10.45 5.93
C TYR A 331 -11.53 -10.97 6.88
N GLY A 332 -11.78 -10.96 8.19
CA GLY A 332 -10.81 -11.44 9.18
C GLY A 332 -9.62 -10.51 9.40
N PHE A 333 -9.75 -9.23 9.07
CA PHE A 333 -8.68 -8.23 9.28
C PHE A 333 -8.61 -7.74 10.72
N ILE A 334 -9.68 -7.91 11.48
CA ILE A 334 -9.78 -7.64 12.91
C ILE A 334 -10.54 -8.79 13.58
N GLU A 335 -10.28 -8.99 14.87
CA GLU A 335 -11.06 -9.97 15.65
C GLU A 335 -12.53 -9.55 15.76
N LYS A 336 -13.43 -10.55 15.70
CA LYS A 336 -14.86 -10.28 15.88
C LYS A 336 -15.10 -9.73 17.27
N THR A 337 -15.75 -8.58 17.34
CA THR A 337 -16.21 -8.01 18.60
C THR A 337 -17.23 -8.97 19.20
N LYS A 338 -16.89 -9.61 20.34
CA LYS A 338 -17.85 -10.44 21.06
C LYS A 338 -19.01 -9.56 21.49
N ASP A 339 -20.20 -9.80 20.94
CA ASP A 339 -21.42 -9.13 21.35
C ASP A 339 -21.57 -9.26 22.87
N LYS A 340 -21.51 -8.13 23.58
CA LYS A 340 -21.83 -8.05 25.02
C LYS A 340 -23.33 -8.19 25.28
N LYS A 341 -24.06 -8.94 24.47
CA LYS A 341 -25.49 -9.22 24.63
C LYS A 341 -25.74 -10.70 24.78
N GLU A 342 -25.20 -11.30 25.84
CA GLU A 342 -25.78 -12.52 26.42
C GLU A 342 -25.42 -12.56 27.91
N LYS A 343 -26.03 -11.67 28.69
CA LYS A 343 -26.31 -11.84 30.12
C LYS A 343 -27.29 -10.76 30.58
N LYS A 344 -28.55 -11.00 30.36
CA LYS A 344 -29.62 -10.55 31.23
C LYS A 344 -30.73 -11.61 31.24
#